data_ef5e4596dbf37ab88d8a9f3b60ed45c2
#
_entry.id   ef5e4596dbf37ab88d8a9f3b60ed45c2
#
_cell.length_a   1.000
_cell.length_b   1.000
_cell.length_c   1.000
_cell.angle_alpha   90.00
_cell.angle_beta   90.00
_cell.angle_gamma   90.00
#
_symmetry.space_group_name_H-M   'P 1'
#
loop_
_entity.id
_entity.type
_entity.pdbx_description
1 polymer ?
#
loop_
_entity_poly.entity_id
_entity_poly.type
_entity_poly.pdbx_seq_one_letter_code
_entity_poly.pdbx_strand_id
1 'polypeptide(L)'
;MRRGAWLALAALACAVPAWAQEAAAPDEWTVDLGVVGRARPLHLGSPRYRVDALPVVNARWGDAVALSLDDGARWAAFRDGPFSAGPVAEFRQSFNDGLPRGAFRMNDAVEIGGFAKLRTPVGEIETRLRKAETGYDGWSGDLSFDTGGQVAPKLKLGGEMRVSWADDRFSQEYFGLRRAAARREDLPRFQADDYYSAGAELDAARELAKGVALVGVLSGDRILGREWRSPLLQTRNVMTASVGFVRRF
;
A
#
# COMPACT_ATOMS: atom_id res chain seq x y z
N MET A 1 5.74 29.13 -27.24
CA MET A 1 6.73 28.35 -26.46
C MET A 1 6.06 27.94 -25.14
N ARG A 2 5.61 26.69 -25.03
CA ARG A 2 5.00 26.16 -23.81
C ARG A 2 6.01 25.23 -23.15
N ARG A 3 6.55 25.65 -22.02
CA ARG A 3 7.41 24.83 -21.18
C ARG A 3 6.54 23.80 -20.45
N GLY A 4 6.65 22.55 -20.84
CA GLY A 4 6.03 21.43 -20.13
C GLY A 4 6.71 21.25 -18.79
N ALA A 5 5.97 21.46 -17.72
CA ALA A 5 6.39 21.06 -16.37
C ALA A 5 6.13 19.54 -16.24
N TRP A 6 7.18 18.77 -16.17
CA TRP A 6 7.12 17.36 -15.76
C TRP A 6 6.90 17.34 -14.24
N LEU A 7 5.73 16.95 -13.81
CA LEU A 7 5.39 16.77 -12.40
C LEU A 7 5.57 15.30 -12.03
N ALA A 8 6.39 15.10 -11.01
CA ALA A 8 6.63 13.83 -10.38
C ALA A 8 5.35 13.24 -9.76
N LEU A 9 5.24 11.96 -9.86
CA LEU A 9 4.12 11.14 -9.41
C LEU A 9 4.42 10.50 -8.06
N ALA A 10 3.44 10.37 -7.21
CA ALA A 10 3.56 9.71 -5.91
C ALA A 10 2.35 8.80 -5.56
N ALA A 11 2.53 7.55 -5.14
CA ALA A 11 1.58 6.45 -4.91
C ALA A 11 1.52 5.90 -3.48
N LEU A 12 0.54 5.19 -3.04
CA LEU A 12 0.42 4.51 -1.76
C LEU A 12 0.58 2.99 -1.88
N ALA A 13 1.61 2.49 -1.23
CA ALA A 13 1.71 1.12 -0.80
C ALA A 13 2.31 1.07 0.61
N CYS A 14 1.93 0.09 1.38
CA CYS A 14 2.74 -0.35 2.48
C CYS A 14 3.86 -1.21 1.86
N ALA A 15 5.00 -0.60 1.52
CA ALA A 15 6.17 -1.35 1.13
C ALA A 15 6.69 -2.15 2.32
N VAL A 16 7.18 -3.33 2.04
CA VAL A 16 8.01 -4.05 3.01
C VAL A 16 9.26 -3.21 3.23
N PRO A 17 9.52 -2.70 4.44
CA PRO A 17 10.67 -1.84 4.68
C PRO A 17 11.98 -2.49 4.18
N ALA A 18 12.91 -1.70 3.64
CA ALA A 18 14.17 -2.20 3.05
C ALA A 18 14.99 -3.12 3.97
N TRP A 19 14.83 -2.99 5.29
CA TRP A 19 15.42 -3.92 6.27
C TRP A 19 14.83 -5.33 6.20
N ALA A 20 13.60 -5.48 5.72
CA ALA A 20 12.96 -6.77 5.53
C ALA A 20 13.37 -7.44 4.21
N GLN A 21 14.01 -6.72 3.29
CA GLN A 21 14.47 -7.25 1.98
C GLN A 21 15.85 -7.94 2.06
N GLU A 22 16.47 -8.04 3.24
CA GLU A 22 17.67 -8.87 3.39
C GLU A 22 17.33 -10.31 3.04
N ALA A 23 18.00 -10.86 2.01
CA ALA A 23 17.77 -12.22 1.58
C ALA A 23 17.95 -13.16 2.78
N ALA A 24 16.86 -13.76 3.23
CA ALA A 24 16.94 -14.84 4.21
C ALA A 24 17.75 -15.99 3.60
N ALA A 25 18.48 -16.72 4.43
CA ALA A 25 19.09 -17.97 3.98
C ALA A 25 18.01 -18.84 3.30
N PRO A 26 18.32 -19.55 2.20
CA PRO A 26 17.30 -20.11 1.31
C PRO A 26 16.25 -21.01 1.95
N ASP A 27 16.49 -21.53 3.15
CA ASP A 27 15.61 -22.47 3.85
C ASP A 27 15.36 -22.09 5.32
N GLU A 28 15.47 -20.81 5.67
CA GLU A 28 15.33 -20.36 7.06
C GLU A 28 14.15 -19.38 7.20
N TRP A 29 13.40 -19.53 8.29
CA TRP A 29 12.37 -18.59 8.67
C TRP A 29 12.99 -17.35 9.31
N THR A 30 12.55 -16.19 8.88
CA THR A 30 12.81 -14.91 9.54
C THR A 30 11.48 -14.35 9.99
N VAL A 31 11.38 -13.98 11.27
CA VAL A 31 10.15 -13.40 11.84
C VAL A 31 10.47 -12.04 12.42
N ASP A 32 9.73 -11.03 12.00
CA ASP A 32 9.83 -9.67 12.50
C ASP A 32 8.54 -9.33 13.26
N LEU A 33 8.68 -9.00 14.54
CA LEU A 33 7.56 -8.59 15.40
C LEU A 33 7.82 -7.19 15.95
N GLY A 34 6.76 -6.36 15.99
CA GLY A 34 6.91 -4.99 16.46
C GLY A 34 5.61 -4.25 16.68
N VAL A 35 5.75 -2.96 16.92
CA VAL A 35 4.64 -2.02 17.00
C VAL A 35 5.04 -0.69 16.37
N VAL A 36 4.13 -0.11 15.59
CA VAL A 36 4.31 1.21 14.98
C VAL A 36 3.13 2.11 15.31
N GLY A 37 3.42 3.39 15.51
CA GLY A 37 2.41 4.44 15.46
C GLY A 37 2.28 4.90 14.01
N ARG A 38 1.05 4.83 13.45
CA ARG A 38 0.75 5.23 12.07
C ARG A 38 -0.19 6.42 12.06
N ALA A 39 0.27 7.55 11.51
CA ALA A 39 -0.57 8.68 11.16
C ALA A 39 -1.15 8.46 9.76
N ARG A 40 -2.48 8.44 9.65
CA ARG A 40 -3.20 8.24 8.38
C ARG A 40 -4.43 9.13 8.27
N PRO A 41 -4.91 9.45 7.05
CA PRO A 41 -6.18 10.16 6.89
C PRO A 41 -7.36 9.33 7.42
N LEU A 42 -8.43 10.00 7.85
CA LEU A 42 -9.64 9.37 8.35
C LEU A 42 -10.32 8.50 7.29
N HIS A 43 -10.30 8.94 6.03
CA HIS A 43 -10.71 8.22 4.82
C HIS A 43 -9.91 8.73 3.63
N LEU A 44 -9.93 8.02 2.51
CA LEU A 44 -9.27 8.47 1.29
C LEU A 44 -9.73 9.89 0.92
N GLY A 45 -8.77 10.80 0.71
CA GLY A 45 -9.04 12.20 0.40
C GLY A 45 -9.49 13.06 1.58
N SER A 46 -9.38 12.59 2.82
CA SER A 46 -9.58 13.41 4.02
C SER A 46 -8.33 14.25 4.33
N PRO A 47 -8.47 15.56 4.63
CA PRO A 47 -7.37 16.36 5.16
C PRO A 47 -7.16 16.16 6.68
N ARG A 48 -8.06 15.44 7.34
CA ARG A 48 -7.97 15.14 8.78
C ARG A 48 -7.29 13.80 8.98
N TYR A 49 -6.45 13.73 10.00
CA TYR A 49 -5.63 12.56 10.32
C TYR A 49 -6.01 11.96 11.69
N ARG A 50 -5.71 10.70 11.84
CA ARG A 50 -5.67 10.01 13.14
C ARG A 50 -4.35 9.25 13.27
N VAL A 51 -3.99 8.94 14.49
CA VAL A 51 -2.85 8.09 14.80
C VAL A 51 -3.36 6.80 15.42
N ASP A 52 -2.95 5.68 14.86
CA ASP A 52 -3.26 4.34 15.34
C ASP A 52 -1.97 3.63 15.76
N ALA A 53 -2.01 2.86 16.84
CA ALA A 53 -0.95 1.90 17.16
C ALA A 53 -1.27 0.57 16.47
N LEU A 54 -0.36 0.07 15.65
CA LEU A 54 -0.54 -1.14 14.86
C LEU A 54 0.55 -2.15 15.18
N PRO A 55 0.22 -3.44 15.31
CA PRO A 55 1.22 -4.49 15.38
C PRO A 55 1.91 -4.65 14.03
N VAL A 56 3.21 -4.94 14.07
CA VAL A 56 3.98 -5.39 12.90
C VAL A 56 4.23 -6.88 13.08
N VAL A 57 3.80 -7.67 12.11
CA VAL A 57 4.05 -9.11 12.07
C VAL A 57 4.42 -9.44 10.62
N ASN A 58 5.69 -9.77 10.42
CA ASN A 58 6.18 -10.25 9.14
C ASN A 58 6.90 -11.58 9.35
N ALA A 59 6.64 -12.55 8.49
CA ALA A 59 7.34 -13.82 8.47
C ALA A 59 7.75 -14.16 7.04
N ARG A 60 8.95 -14.68 6.85
CA ARG A 60 9.47 -15.06 5.53
C ARG A 60 10.19 -16.40 5.62
N TRP A 61 10.00 -17.21 4.58
CA TRP A 61 10.78 -18.41 4.35
C TRP A 61 11.57 -18.24 3.06
N GLY A 62 12.81 -17.83 3.22
CA GLY A 62 13.66 -17.44 2.10
C GLY A 62 12.95 -16.44 1.18
N ASP A 63 13.07 -16.69 -0.11
CA ASP A 63 12.34 -15.94 -1.16
C ASP A 63 11.03 -16.61 -1.59
N ALA A 64 10.67 -17.74 -0.97
CA ALA A 64 9.52 -18.54 -1.40
C ALA A 64 8.20 -18.03 -0.82
N VAL A 65 8.18 -17.71 0.48
CA VAL A 65 6.95 -17.32 1.17
C VAL A 65 7.19 -16.01 1.92
N ALA A 66 6.23 -15.10 1.83
CA ALA A 66 6.18 -13.91 2.66
C ALA A 66 4.78 -13.76 3.24
N LEU A 67 4.71 -13.48 4.53
CA LEU A 67 3.47 -13.22 5.28
C LEU A 67 3.63 -11.89 5.99
N SER A 68 2.68 -11.00 5.85
CA SER A 68 2.65 -9.68 6.49
C SER A 68 1.23 -9.32 6.87
N LEU A 69 1.04 -8.59 7.96
CA LEU A 69 -0.28 -8.03 8.28
C LEU A 69 -0.67 -6.89 7.34
N ASP A 70 0.31 -6.17 6.80
CA ASP A 70 0.06 -5.05 5.88
C ASP A 70 -0.02 -5.53 4.41
N ASP A 71 0.89 -6.44 3.97
CA ASP A 71 1.00 -6.87 2.56
C ASP A 71 0.33 -8.21 2.27
N GLY A 72 -0.23 -8.86 3.31
CA GLY A 72 -0.88 -10.16 3.18
C GLY A 72 0.10 -11.33 3.05
N ALA A 73 -0.30 -12.34 2.28
CA ALA A 73 0.43 -13.58 2.07
C ALA A 73 0.84 -13.72 0.60
N ARG A 74 2.09 -14.06 0.34
CA ARG A 74 2.62 -14.34 -1.00
C ARG A 74 3.38 -15.66 -1.01
N TRP A 75 3.20 -16.42 -2.10
CA TRP A 75 3.96 -17.64 -2.35
C TRP A 75 4.55 -17.59 -3.76
N ALA A 76 5.87 -17.50 -3.88
CA ALA A 76 6.58 -17.58 -5.14
C ALA A 76 6.60 -19.06 -5.63
N ALA A 77 5.48 -19.51 -6.17
CA ALA A 77 5.30 -20.87 -6.67
C ALA A 77 6.18 -21.18 -7.89
N PHE A 78 6.50 -20.16 -8.68
CA PHE A 78 7.44 -20.23 -9.79
C PHE A 78 8.62 -19.30 -9.51
N ARG A 79 9.85 -19.80 -9.72
CA ARG A 79 11.10 -19.05 -9.56
C ARG A 79 12.09 -19.52 -10.62
N ASP A 80 12.59 -18.57 -11.43
CA ASP A 80 13.60 -18.83 -12.45
C ASP A 80 14.54 -17.61 -12.57
N GLY A 81 15.78 -17.77 -12.11
CA GLY A 81 16.76 -16.70 -12.06
C GLY A 81 16.24 -15.46 -11.31
N PRO A 82 16.20 -14.28 -11.94
CA PRO A 82 15.71 -13.05 -11.34
C PRO A 82 14.16 -12.95 -11.28
N PHE A 83 13.45 -13.87 -11.92
CA PHE A 83 11.99 -13.83 -12.02
C PHE A 83 11.33 -14.73 -10.98
N SER A 84 10.23 -14.24 -10.39
CA SER A 84 9.36 -15.05 -9.53
C SER A 84 7.90 -14.66 -9.75
N ALA A 85 7.00 -15.62 -9.58
CA ALA A 85 5.56 -15.40 -9.70
C ALA A 85 4.77 -16.40 -8.85
N GLY A 86 3.54 -16.04 -8.52
CA GLY A 86 2.67 -16.93 -7.77
C GLY A 86 1.42 -16.26 -7.22
N PRO A 87 0.67 -16.97 -6.38
CA PRO A 87 -0.53 -16.43 -5.75
C PRO A 87 -0.19 -15.40 -4.66
N VAL A 88 -1.14 -14.47 -4.48
CA VAL A 88 -1.15 -13.48 -3.41
C VAL A 88 -2.54 -13.41 -2.79
N ALA A 89 -2.60 -13.21 -1.48
CA ALA A 89 -3.81 -12.90 -0.75
C ALA A 89 -3.54 -11.71 0.18
N GLU A 90 -4.34 -10.66 0.10
CA GLU A 90 -4.16 -9.43 0.87
C GLU A 90 -5.40 -9.12 1.70
N PHE A 91 -5.21 -8.53 2.87
CA PHE A 91 -6.26 -7.98 3.68
C PHE A 91 -6.25 -6.46 3.55
N ARG A 92 -7.30 -5.92 2.94
CA ARG A 92 -7.47 -4.48 2.78
C ARG A 92 -8.35 -3.94 3.88
N GLN A 93 -7.76 -3.19 4.79
CA GLN A 93 -8.52 -2.49 5.82
C GLN A 93 -9.29 -1.31 5.22
N SER A 94 -10.55 -1.17 5.61
CA SER A 94 -11.39 -0.05 5.21
C SER A 94 -11.11 1.21 6.05
N PHE A 95 -11.18 2.38 5.41
CA PHE A 95 -11.04 3.68 6.07
C PHE A 95 -12.32 4.49 5.83
N ASN A 96 -13.23 4.49 6.80
CA ASN A 96 -14.55 5.10 6.68
C ASN A 96 -14.80 6.20 7.71
N ASP A 97 -13.79 6.59 8.48
CA ASP A 97 -13.94 7.55 9.56
C ASP A 97 -14.25 8.95 9.03
N GLY A 98 -15.26 9.58 9.58
CA GLY A 98 -15.63 10.95 9.20
C GLY A 98 -16.31 11.10 7.85
N LEU A 99 -16.68 10.02 7.17
CA LEU A 99 -17.54 10.09 5.99
C LEU A 99 -18.94 10.55 6.35
N PRO A 100 -19.65 11.27 5.44
CA PRO A 100 -21.07 11.61 5.61
C PRO A 100 -21.93 10.37 5.89
N ARG A 101 -22.98 10.52 6.69
CA ARG A 101 -23.85 9.39 7.11
C ARG A 101 -24.51 8.66 5.94
N GLY A 102 -24.74 9.33 4.84
CA GLY A 102 -25.32 8.77 3.62
C GLY A 102 -24.32 8.17 2.65
N ALA A 103 -23.02 8.35 2.87
CA ALA A 103 -21.99 7.74 2.04
C ALA A 103 -21.93 6.23 2.25
N PHE A 104 -21.58 5.51 1.19
CA PHE A 104 -21.33 4.09 1.31
C PHE A 104 -20.09 3.88 2.20
N ARG A 105 -20.17 2.86 3.05
CA ARG A 105 -19.05 2.44 3.90
C ARG A 105 -18.53 1.13 3.37
N MET A 106 -17.32 1.15 2.89
CA MET A 106 -16.66 -0.07 2.47
C MET A 106 -16.33 -0.94 3.69
N ASN A 107 -16.56 -2.23 3.58
CA ASN A 107 -16.12 -3.20 4.58
C ASN A 107 -14.64 -3.56 4.33
N ASP A 108 -14.01 -4.12 5.36
CA ASP A 108 -12.71 -4.76 5.19
C ASP A 108 -12.83 -5.87 4.16
N ALA A 109 -11.82 -6.00 3.31
CA ALA A 109 -11.83 -6.92 2.20
C ALA A 109 -10.67 -7.91 2.25
N VAL A 110 -10.93 -9.12 1.79
CA VAL A 110 -9.89 -10.09 1.43
C VAL A 110 -9.81 -10.09 -0.10
N GLU A 111 -8.63 -9.82 -0.61
CA GLU A 111 -8.32 -9.82 -2.05
C GLU A 111 -7.43 -11.02 -2.37
N ILE A 112 -7.74 -11.75 -3.44
CA ILE A 112 -6.95 -12.90 -3.90
C ILE A 112 -6.56 -12.68 -5.36
N GLY A 113 -5.33 -13.04 -5.69
CA GLY A 113 -4.83 -12.85 -7.04
C GLY A 113 -3.47 -13.47 -7.29
N GLY A 114 -2.71 -12.83 -8.16
CA GLY A 114 -1.37 -13.23 -8.52
C GLY A 114 -0.40 -12.05 -8.53
N PHE A 115 0.87 -12.37 -8.39
CA PHE A 115 1.97 -11.43 -8.56
C PHE A 115 3.01 -11.98 -9.52
N ALA A 116 3.76 -11.09 -10.12
CA ALA A 116 5.00 -11.37 -10.84
C ALA A 116 6.05 -10.33 -10.45
N LYS A 117 7.26 -10.81 -10.18
CA LYS A 117 8.39 -9.99 -9.71
C LYS A 117 9.62 -10.27 -10.55
N LEU A 118 10.33 -9.21 -10.90
CA LEU A 118 11.62 -9.25 -11.59
C LEU A 118 12.67 -8.50 -10.75
N ARG A 119 13.71 -9.20 -10.33
CA ARG A 119 14.89 -8.58 -9.70
C ARG A 119 15.82 -8.03 -10.75
N THR A 120 16.29 -6.82 -10.51
CA THR A 120 17.30 -6.16 -11.34
C THR A 120 18.50 -5.74 -10.49
N PRO A 121 19.63 -5.38 -11.07
CA PRO A 121 20.77 -4.88 -10.29
C PRO A 121 20.52 -3.60 -9.50
N VAL A 122 19.45 -2.86 -9.82
CA VAL A 122 19.12 -1.56 -9.22
C VAL A 122 17.87 -1.58 -8.37
N GLY A 123 17.15 -2.70 -8.33
CA GLY A 123 15.91 -2.84 -7.56
C GLY A 123 15.00 -3.94 -8.10
N GLU A 124 13.81 -4.03 -7.56
CA GLU A 124 12.79 -5.03 -7.94
C GLU A 124 11.61 -4.35 -8.62
N ILE A 125 11.10 -4.94 -9.69
CA ILE A 125 9.84 -4.56 -10.33
C ILE A 125 8.82 -5.63 -9.96
N GLU A 126 7.69 -5.23 -9.39
CA GLU A 126 6.60 -6.14 -9.06
C GLU A 126 5.29 -5.67 -9.66
N THR A 127 4.49 -6.60 -10.17
CA THR A 127 3.11 -6.35 -10.55
C THR A 127 2.20 -7.31 -9.80
N ARG A 128 1.05 -6.81 -9.35
CA ARG A 128 0.00 -7.57 -8.69
C ARG A 128 -1.33 -7.32 -9.37
N LEU A 129 -2.14 -8.36 -9.51
CA LEU A 129 -3.53 -8.27 -9.93
C LEU A 129 -4.39 -9.10 -8.99
N ARG A 130 -5.38 -8.48 -8.37
CA ARG A 130 -6.20 -9.08 -7.32
C ARG A 130 -7.68 -8.82 -7.56
N LYS A 131 -8.51 -9.74 -7.09
CA LYS A 131 -9.94 -9.58 -7.02
C LYS A 131 -10.40 -9.65 -5.57
N ALA A 132 -11.32 -8.80 -5.17
CA ALA A 132 -11.95 -8.87 -3.86
C ALA A 132 -12.90 -10.06 -3.79
N GLU A 133 -12.72 -10.89 -2.77
CA GLU A 133 -13.61 -12.00 -2.44
C GLU A 133 -14.63 -11.61 -1.36
N THR A 134 -14.30 -10.59 -0.57
CA THR A 134 -15.19 -10.03 0.46
C THR A 134 -15.09 -8.51 0.48
N GLY A 135 -16.01 -7.85 1.19
CA GLY A 135 -15.98 -6.41 1.47
C GLY A 135 -16.49 -5.53 0.34
N TYR A 136 -16.06 -5.78 -0.87
CA TYR A 136 -16.54 -5.14 -2.11
C TYR A 136 -16.47 -6.13 -3.28
N ASP A 137 -16.99 -5.75 -4.44
CA ASP A 137 -16.78 -6.47 -5.70
C ASP A 137 -15.87 -5.61 -6.59
N GLY A 138 -14.86 -6.19 -7.20
CA GLY A 138 -13.99 -5.47 -8.12
C GLY A 138 -12.58 -6.04 -8.21
N TRP A 139 -11.85 -5.54 -9.19
CA TRP A 139 -10.44 -5.84 -9.43
C TRP A 139 -9.55 -4.66 -9.06
N SER A 140 -8.37 -4.98 -8.54
CA SER A 140 -7.30 -4.01 -8.28
C SER A 140 -5.96 -4.54 -8.78
N GLY A 141 -5.09 -3.64 -9.17
CA GLY A 141 -3.75 -4.00 -9.62
C GLY A 141 -2.73 -2.90 -9.33
N ASP A 142 -1.48 -3.30 -9.16
CA ASP A 142 -0.36 -2.41 -8.92
C ASP A 142 0.84 -2.80 -9.79
N LEU A 143 1.61 -1.79 -10.16
CA LEU A 143 2.95 -1.93 -10.69
C LEU A 143 3.87 -1.10 -9.81
N SER A 144 4.86 -1.72 -9.17
CA SER A 144 5.84 -1.04 -8.33
C SER A 144 7.27 -1.24 -8.81
N PHE A 145 8.12 -0.32 -8.41
CA PHE A 145 9.58 -0.41 -8.47
C PHE A 145 10.13 -0.10 -7.09
N ASP A 146 10.80 -1.06 -6.52
CA ASP A 146 11.38 -1.02 -5.19
C ASP A 146 12.91 -1.00 -5.28
N THR A 147 13.54 -0.14 -4.50
CA THR A 147 14.99 -0.10 -4.36
C THR A 147 15.38 0.19 -2.93
N GLY A 148 16.56 -0.25 -2.54
CA GLY A 148 17.05 0.03 -1.19
C GLY A 148 18.35 -0.69 -0.87
N GLY A 149 18.92 -0.34 0.28
CA GLY A 149 20.15 -0.94 0.72
C GLY A 149 20.70 -0.32 2.00
N GLN A 150 21.83 -0.84 2.43
CA GLN A 150 22.56 -0.31 3.56
C GLN A 150 23.38 0.93 3.15
N VAL A 151 23.01 2.09 3.66
CA VAL A 151 23.65 3.37 3.33
C VAL A 151 24.71 3.78 4.35
N ALA A 152 24.64 3.23 5.58
CA ALA A 152 25.63 3.43 6.63
C ALA A 152 25.61 2.22 7.58
N PRO A 153 26.62 2.04 8.45
CA PRO A 153 26.59 1.00 9.47
C PRO A 153 25.30 1.09 10.29
N LYS A 154 24.55 -0.03 10.33
CA LYS A 154 23.26 -0.15 11.04
C LYS A 154 22.13 0.74 10.51
N LEU A 155 22.26 1.35 9.32
CA LEU A 155 21.22 2.16 8.70
C LEU A 155 20.93 1.64 7.29
N LYS A 156 19.69 1.24 7.07
CA LYS A 156 19.14 0.87 5.76
C LYS A 156 18.12 1.92 5.34
N LEU A 157 18.12 2.26 4.08
CA LEU A 157 17.10 3.10 3.45
C LEU A 157 16.52 2.35 2.27
N GLY A 158 15.23 2.57 2.04
CA GLY A 158 14.53 2.06 0.88
C GLY A 158 13.57 3.09 0.31
N GLY A 159 13.09 2.79 -0.87
CA GLY A 159 12.08 3.58 -1.53
C GLY A 159 11.34 2.77 -2.57
N GLU A 160 10.06 3.05 -2.70
CA GLU A 160 9.17 2.48 -3.70
C GLU A 160 8.57 3.59 -4.55
N MET A 161 8.37 3.31 -5.82
CA MET A 161 7.45 4.05 -6.69
C MET A 161 6.40 3.10 -7.20
N ARG A 162 5.12 3.56 -7.23
CA ARG A 162 4.02 2.69 -7.62
C ARG A 162 2.98 3.43 -8.46
N VAL A 163 2.33 2.68 -9.34
CA VAL A 163 1.10 3.05 -10.03
C VAL A 163 0.06 2.00 -9.69
N SER A 164 -1.12 2.44 -9.26
CA SER A 164 -2.24 1.55 -8.94
C SER A 164 -3.43 1.82 -9.83
N TRP A 165 -4.17 0.76 -10.11
CA TRP A 165 -5.43 0.77 -10.83
C TRP A 165 -6.48 -0.04 -10.07
N ALA A 166 -7.74 0.36 -10.20
CA ALA A 166 -8.87 -0.48 -9.83
C ALA A 166 -10.05 -0.20 -10.77
N ASP A 167 -10.93 -1.20 -10.92
CA ASP A 167 -12.07 -1.09 -11.81
C ASP A 167 -13.17 -0.14 -11.28
N ASP A 168 -14.19 0.09 -12.10
CA ASP A 168 -15.32 0.96 -11.77
C ASP A 168 -16.14 0.46 -10.57
N ARG A 169 -16.17 -0.84 -10.31
CA ARG A 169 -16.89 -1.44 -9.17
C ARG A 169 -16.23 -1.06 -7.85
N PHE A 170 -14.91 -1.27 -7.76
CA PHE A 170 -14.11 -0.78 -6.63
C PHE A 170 -14.31 0.72 -6.46
N SER A 171 -14.16 1.47 -7.54
CA SER A 171 -14.21 2.93 -7.51
C SER A 171 -15.58 3.46 -7.08
N GLN A 172 -16.66 2.80 -7.50
CA GLN A 172 -18.02 3.16 -7.11
C GLN A 172 -18.26 2.96 -5.62
N GLU A 173 -17.65 1.93 -5.01
CA GLU A 173 -17.76 1.70 -3.57
C GLU A 173 -16.97 2.75 -2.76
N TYR A 174 -15.79 3.17 -3.24
CA TYR A 174 -14.96 4.15 -2.54
C TYR A 174 -15.36 5.61 -2.78
N PHE A 175 -15.68 5.96 -4.00
CA PHE A 175 -15.82 7.35 -4.45
C PHE A 175 -17.23 7.70 -4.90
N GLY A 176 -18.05 6.68 -5.15
CA GLY A 176 -19.41 6.87 -5.66
C GLY A 176 -20.35 7.45 -4.61
N LEU A 177 -21.25 8.32 -5.07
CA LEU A 177 -22.32 8.86 -4.23
C LEU A 177 -23.67 8.67 -4.93
N ARG A 178 -24.44 7.68 -4.45
CA ARG A 178 -25.77 7.35 -5.00
C ARG A 178 -26.76 8.48 -4.75
N ARG A 179 -27.76 8.61 -5.62
CA ARG A 179 -28.76 9.70 -5.57
C ARG A 179 -29.42 9.88 -4.20
N ALA A 180 -29.77 8.79 -3.51
CA ALA A 180 -30.43 8.86 -2.20
C ALA A 180 -29.50 9.43 -1.12
N ALA A 181 -28.23 9.04 -1.12
CA ALA A 181 -27.20 9.54 -0.21
C ALA A 181 -26.86 11.00 -0.52
N ALA A 182 -26.68 11.35 -1.79
CA ALA A 182 -26.42 12.69 -2.25
C ALA A 182 -27.49 13.69 -1.79
N ARG A 183 -28.78 13.31 -1.91
CA ARG A 183 -29.89 14.15 -1.43
C ARG A 183 -29.93 14.35 0.08
N ARG A 184 -29.56 13.33 0.87
CA ARG A 184 -29.56 13.42 2.35
C ARG A 184 -28.50 14.36 2.88
N GLU A 185 -27.36 14.42 2.19
CA GLU A 185 -26.17 15.19 2.61
C GLU A 185 -26.01 16.49 1.84
N ASP A 186 -27.00 16.85 0.98
CA ASP A 186 -26.96 18.02 0.09
C ASP A 186 -25.68 18.08 -0.77
N LEU A 187 -25.27 16.92 -1.29
CA LEU A 187 -24.08 16.76 -2.10
C LEU A 187 -24.46 16.38 -3.55
N PRO A 188 -23.65 16.73 -4.56
CA PRO A 188 -23.88 16.31 -5.93
C PRO A 188 -23.72 14.77 -6.05
N ARG A 189 -24.58 14.16 -6.88
CA ARG A 189 -24.40 12.75 -7.26
C ARG A 189 -23.07 12.59 -7.97
N PHE A 190 -22.35 11.52 -7.64
CA PHE A 190 -21.11 11.15 -8.31
C PHE A 190 -21.14 9.66 -8.69
N GLN A 191 -20.84 9.40 -9.95
CA GLN A 191 -20.61 8.07 -10.49
C GLN A 191 -19.13 7.97 -10.81
N ALA A 192 -18.45 7.03 -10.16
CA ALA A 192 -17.04 6.78 -10.38
C ALA A 192 -16.82 5.94 -11.65
N ASP A 193 -15.67 6.13 -12.26
CA ASP A 193 -15.09 5.29 -13.31
C ASP A 193 -13.91 4.51 -12.71
N ASP A 194 -13.04 3.94 -13.55
CA ASP A 194 -11.82 3.28 -13.10
C ASP A 194 -10.95 4.23 -12.28
N TYR A 195 -10.42 3.70 -11.19
CA TYR A 195 -9.50 4.41 -10.31
C TYR A 195 -8.06 4.26 -10.78
N TYR A 196 -7.34 5.35 -10.71
CA TYR A 196 -5.90 5.37 -10.91
C TYR A 196 -5.24 6.20 -9.82
N SER A 197 -4.13 5.73 -9.31
CA SER A 197 -3.26 6.52 -8.45
C SER A 197 -1.80 6.30 -8.80
N ALA A 198 -1.00 7.16 -8.28
CA ALA A 198 0.42 7.03 -8.41
C ALA A 198 1.14 7.67 -7.21
N GLY A 199 2.31 7.13 -6.75
CA GLY A 199 3.02 7.59 -5.60
C GLY A 199 4.40 7.05 -5.31
N ALA A 200 4.90 7.43 -4.14
CA ALA A 200 6.18 6.97 -3.64
C ALA A 200 6.15 6.75 -2.13
N GLU A 201 7.03 5.89 -1.70
CA GLU A 201 7.32 5.64 -0.31
C GLU A 201 8.82 5.74 -0.05
N LEU A 202 9.16 6.21 1.13
CA LEU A 202 10.50 6.18 1.67
C LEU A 202 10.46 5.45 3.00
N ASP A 203 11.35 4.50 3.17
CA ASP A 203 11.51 3.78 4.42
C ASP A 203 12.93 3.87 4.95
N ALA A 204 13.05 3.79 6.26
CA ALA A 204 14.32 3.79 6.96
C ALA A 204 14.28 2.80 8.13
N ALA A 205 15.37 2.07 8.32
CA ALA A 205 15.55 1.21 9.48
C ALA A 205 16.93 1.38 10.09
N ARG A 206 16.96 1.68 11.37
CA ARG A 206 18.21 1.79 12.14
C ARG A 206 18.27 0.71 13.20
N GLU A 207 19.26 -0.16 13.11
CA GLU A 207 19.53 -1.13 14.14
C GLU A 207 20.04 -0.43 15.42
N LEU A 208 19.34 -0.63 16.52
CA LEU A 208 19.68 -0.08 17.85
C LEU A 208 20.43 -1.09 18.68
N ALA A 209 20.04 -2.36 18.61
CA ALA A 209 20.67 -3.48 19.26
C ALA A 209 20.53 -4.72 18.35
N LYS A 210 21.24 -5.81 18.65
CA LYS A 210 21.15 -7.05 17.84
C LYS A 210 19.69 -7.50 17.70
N GLY A 211 19.22 -7.51 16.47
CA GLY A 211 17.86 -7.88 16.11
C GLY A 211 16.77 -6.87 16.48
N VAL A 212 17.10 -5.68 16.98
CA VAL A 212 16.12 -4.61 17.31
C VAL A 212 16.39 -3.39 16.46
N ALA A 213 15.39 -2.93 15.72
CA ALA A 213 15.49 -1.75 14.87
C ALA A 213 14.39 -0.71 15.18
N LEU A 214 14.74 0.56 15.08
CA LEU A 214 13.81 1.66 14.89
C LEU A 214 13.49 1.73 13.42
N VAL A 215 12.20 1.74 13.07
CA VAL A 215 11.72 1.80 11.69
C VAL A 215 10.86 3.03 11.49
N GLY A 216 10.95 3.61 10.30
CA GLY A 216 10.13 4.74 9.88
C GLY A 216 9.74 4.58 8.42
N VAL A 217 8.49 4.93 8.08
CA VAL A 217 7.95 4.89 6.72
C VAL A 217 7.18 6.19 6.46
N LEU A 218 7.41 6.79 5.33
CA LEU A 218 6.68 7.95 4.83
C LEU A 218 6.20 7.65 3.42
N SER A 219 4.89 7.62 3.22
CA SER A 219 4.31 7.41 1.90
C SER A 219 3.38 8.54 1.50
N GLY A 220 3.27 8.73 0.20
CA GLY A 220 2.40 9.75 -0.37
C GLY A 220 1.81 9.34 -1.70
N ASP A 221 0.48 9.53 -1.87
CA ASP A 221 -0.30 9.20 -3.05
C ASP A 221 -0.99 10.39 -3.66
N ARG A 222 -1.21 10.27 -4.95
CA ARG A 222 -2.06 11.16 -5.71
C ARG A 222 -3.11 10.41 -6.50
N ILE A 223 -4.36 10.65 -6.18
CA ILE A 223 -5.48 10.16 -6.95
C ILE A 223 -5.49 10.87 -8.31
N LEU A 224 -5.44 10.07 -9.37
CA LEU A 224 -5.48 10.49 -10.76
C LEU A 224 -6.90 10.29 -11.32
N GLY A 225 -7.10 10.62 -12.59
CA GLY A 225 -8.42 10.43 -13.22
C GLY A 225 -9.44 11.46 -12.75
N ARG A 226 -10.71 11.08 -12.76
CA ARG A 226 -11.84 11.96 -12.37
C ARG A 226 -12.34 11.71 -10.94
N GLU A 227 -11.90 10.65 -10.27
CA GLU A 227 -12.34 10.21 -8.94
C GLU A 227 -12.04 11.26 -7.87
N TRP A 228 -10.97 12.07 -8.07
CA TRP A 228 -10.66 13.21 -7.19
C TRP A 228 -11.77 14.30 -7.17
N ARG A 229 -12.71 14.27 -8.13
CA ARG A 229 -13.89 15.17 -8.16
C ARG A 229 -15.07 14.65 -7.35
N SER A 230 -14.93 13.45 -6.75
CA SER A 230 -15.96 12.94 -5.85
C SER A 230 -16.20 13.94 -4.71
N PRO A 231 -17.46 14.24 -4.39
CA PRO A 231 -17.80 15.12 -3.27
C PRO A 231 -17.40 14.56 -1.91
N LEU A 232 -16.97 13.29 -1.84
CA LEU A 232 -16.43 12.66 -0.66
C LEU A 232 -14.97 13.01 -0.40
N LEU A 233 -14.25 13.48 -1.43
CA LEU A 233 -12.83 13.82 -1.34
C LEU A 233 -12.64 15.32 -1.15
N GLN A 234 -11.82 15.69 -0.18
CA GLN A 234 -11.41 17.07 0.07
C GLN A 234 -9.99 17.34 -0.43
N THR A 235 -9.20 16.29 -0.60
CA THR A 235 -7.89 16.34 -1.23
C THR A 235 -7.67 15.11 -2.10
N ARG A 236 -6.91 15.26 -3.16
CA ARG A 236 -6.45 14.16 -4.01
C ARG A 236 -5.11 13.57 -3.58
N ASN A 237 -4.45 14.19 -2.62
CA ASN A 237 -3.19 13.69 -2.08
C ASN A 237 -3.50 12.99 -0.76
N VAL A 238 -2.94 11.79 -0.60
CA VAL A 238 -3.08 10.97 0.59
C VAL A 238 -1.67 10.73 1.10
N MET A 239 -1.41 11.02 2.35
CA MET A 239 -0.09 10.78 2.95
C MET A 239 -0.24 9.94 4.20
N THR A 240 0.73 9.07 4.46
CA THR A 240 0.84 8.33 5.71
C THR A 240 2.26 8.42 6.24
N ALA A 241 2.39 8.35 7.54
CA ALA A 241 3.69 8.27 8.19
C ALA A 241 3.61 7.27 9.34
N SER A 242 4.61 6.42 9.44
CA SER A 242 4.71 5.43 10.52
C SER A 242 6.08 5.49 11.17
N VAL A 243 6.12 5.26 12.48
CA VAL A 243 7.37 5.09 13.22
C VAL A 243 7.17 4.07 14.35
N GLY A 244 8.16 3.24 14.60
CA GLY A 244 8.06 2.25 15.65
C GLY A 244 9.29 1.38 15.80
N PHE A 245 9.14 0.30 16.57
CA PHE A 245 10.20 -0.63 16.86
C PHE A 245 9.82 -2.02 16.38
N VAL A 246 10.81 -2.71 15.81
CA VAL A 246 10.67 -4.08 15.34
C VAL A 246 11.82 -4.92 15.85
N ARG A 247 11.52 -6.15 16.22
CA ARG A 247 12.51 -7.16 16.59
C ARG A 247 12.48 -8.33 15.61
N ARG A 248 13.65 -8.70 15.13
CA ARG A 248 13.89 -9.87 14.27
C ARG A 248 14.31 -11.06 15.11
N PHE A 249 13.74 -12.22 14.79
CA PHE A 249 13.99 -13.54 15.38
C PHE A 249 14.45 -14.51 14.31
#